data_4edf0e3bd8993b42abb927b0c967caf1
#
_entry.id   4edf0e3bd8993b42abb927b0c967caf1
#
_cell.length_a   1.000
_cell.length_b   1.000
_cell.length_c   1.000
_cell.angle_alpha   90.00
_cell.angle_beta   90.00
_cell.angle_gamma   90.00
#
_symmetry.space_group_name_H-M   'P 1'
#
loop_
_entity.id
_entity.type
_entity.pdbx_description
1 polymer ?
#
loop_
_entity_poly.entity_id
_entity_poly.type
_entity_poly.pdbx_seq_one_letter_code
_entity_poly.pdbx_strand_id
1 'polypeptide(L)'
;MNTKRVLALVLALMMTLTLFGCGEKPAEDGTDDAPKTVTITDMIGRQVEIVPGSYQRVVCIGAGALRLYSYVGDVSLLCGVEDIDNTTLEERPKMFDGVARPYVMVYGDTFAALPSCGVGGPNAQAAEAEKLLSCTPDIIVSEYEDTDKAEALQQQMGVPVITLRTGVDGVFSEDFSGSITLLGQVFGKETRASELLAFVSTETADIQARTAGIAEDSKPAVYICGLGNWGTTNHLMTIESYSTFTVANIKNAVSGLSAKGVQPIEAEKFTALGPDMDIMLIDAAAVKNIKPLYAEDNGLFDSCKAWQEGKVYLQMAYNAYYTNYEIALANAWFSAKCVYPEQFTDIDMTEKLNEITGAFLGKGIAEEIYRMPNSFGGYQQIDTATFFS
;
A
#
# COMPACT_ATOMS: atom_id res chain seq x y z
N MET A 1 -40.69 8.27 47.58
CA MET A 1 -41.69 7.42 46.94
C MET A 1 -41.14 6.01 46.92
N ASN A 2 -41.76 5.07 47.64
CA ASN A 2 -41.18 3.78 47.98
C ASN A 2 -41.07 2.86 46.77
N THR A 3 -39.89 2.30 46.56
CA THR A 3 -39.54 1.36 45.49
C THR A 3 -40.49 0.16 45.30
N LYS A 4 -41.22 -0.21 46.37
CA LYS A 4 -42.26 -1.26 46.34
C LYS A 4 -43.56 -0.84 45.61
N ARG A 5 -43.83 0.47 45.44
CA ARG A 5 -45.00 0.97 44.68
C ARG A 5 -44.74 1.12 43.20
N VAL A 6 -43.48 1.29 42.79
CA VAL A 6 -43.07 1.34 41.37
C VAL A 6 -43.08 -0.07 40.78
N LEU A 7 -42.66 -1.10 41.58
CA LEU A 7 -42.64 -2.50 41.13
C LEU A 7 -44.07 -3.07 40.95
N ALA A 8 -45.03 -2.62 41.75
CA ALA A 8 -46.43 -3.03 41.63
C ALA A 8 -47.14 -2.41 40.39
N LEU A 9 -46.75 -1.22 39.98
CA LEU A 9 -47.28 -0.57 38.78
C LEU A 9 -46.74 -1.16 37.47
N VAL A 10 -45.51 -1.66 37.48
CA VAL A 10 -44.91 -2.33 36.30
C VAL A 10 -45.50 -3.73 36.12
N LEU A 11 -45.82 -4.45 37.20
CA LEU A 11 -46.48 -5.77 37.11
C LEU A 11 -47.96 -5.66 36.70
N ALA A 12 -48.67 -4.59 37.05
CA ALA A 12 -50.05 -4.38 36.65
C ALA A 12 -50.22 -3.98 35.17
N LEU A 13 -49.18 -3.42 34.52
CA LEU A 13 -49.20 -3.05 33.12
C LEU A 13 -48.86 -4.22 32.17
N MET A 14 -48.31 -5.34 32.70
CA MET A 14 -48.01 -6.56 31.94
C MET A 14 -49.19 -7.55 31.88
N MET A 15 -50.29 -7.35 32.60
CA MET A 15 -51.44 -8.29 32.65
C MET A 15 -52.66 -7.89 31.86
N THR A 16 -52.62 -6.84 31.05
CA THR A 16 -53.78 -6.40 30.25
C THR A 16 -53.63 -6.58 28.75
N LEU A 17 -52.70 -7.41 28.28
CA LEU A 17 -52.46 -7.65 26.82
C LEU A 17 -52.66 -9.13 26.43
N THR A 18 -53.52 -9.87 27.10
CA THR A 18 -53.92 -11.20 26.61
C THR A 18 -55.44 -11.29 26.65
N LEU A 19 -56.09 -10.93 25.57
CA LEU A 19 -57.41 -11.46 25.13
C LEU A 19 -57.94 -10.66 23.94
N PHE A 20 -57.43 -10.95 22.76
CA PHE A 20 -58.20 -10.94 21.49
C PHE A 20 -57.43 -11.82 20.50
N GLY A 21 -57.69 -13.12 20.61
CA GLY A 21 -57.30 -14.06 19.62
C GLY A 21 -58.45 -14.28 18.67
N CYS A 22 -58.22 -14.11 17.41
CA CYS A 22 -58.92 -14.83 16.35
C CYS A 22 -58.01 -14.87 15.13
N GLY A 23 -57.56 -16.02 14.82
CA GLY A 23 -57.04 -16.65 13.63
C GLY A 23 -56.67 -15.79 12.42
N GLU A 24 -55.36 -15.53 12.32
CA GLU A 24 -54.69 -15.50 11.03
C GLU A 24 -53.43 -16.37 11.21
N LYS A 25 -53.23 -17.31 10.26
CA LYS A 25 -51.94 -18.04 10.19
C LYS A 25 -50.82 -17.03 10.23
N PRO A 26 -49.71 -17.33 10.98
CA PRO A 26 -48.51 -16.55 10.80
C PRO A 26 -48.12 -16.65 9.34
N ALA A 27 -48.08 -15.52 8.63
CA ALA A 27 -47.30 -15.44 7.43
C ALA A 27 -45.90 -15.91 7.85
N GLU A 28 -45.39 -16.94 7.21
CA GLU A 28 -43.97 -17.23 7.21
C GLU A 28 -43.32 -15.92 6.75
N ASP A 29 -42.69 -15.21 7.67
CA ASP A 29 -41.74 -14.18 7.38
C ASP A 29 -40.57 -14.89 6.71
N GLY A 30 -40.74 -15.15 5.42
CA GLY A 30 -39.67 -15.53 4.56
C GLY A 30 -38.70 -14.36 4.60
N THR A 31 -37.67 -14.47 5.43
CA THR A 31 -36.49 -13.66 5.27
C THR A 31 -36.07 -13.83 3.82
N ASP A 32 -36.33 -12.82 3.02
CA ASP A 32 -35.86 -12.73 1.64
C ASP A 32 -34.34 -12.52 1.76
N ASP A 33 -33.62 -13.65 1.99
CA ASP A 33 -32.19 -13.77 2.18
C ASP A 33 -31.44 -13.68 0.84
N ALA A 34 -32.14 -13.21 -0.21
CA ALA A 34 -31.49 -12.93 -1.47
C ALA A 34 -30.50 -11.76 -1.29
N PRO A 35 -29.25 -11.91 -1.70
CA PRO A 35 -28.26 -10.84 -1.61
C PRO A 35 -28.80 -9.58 -2.29
N LYS A 36 -28.82 -8.46 -1.55
CA LYS A 36 -29.41 -7.20 -2.03
C LYS A 36 -28.39 -6.45 -2.87
N THR A 37 -28.79 -6.02 -4.05
CA THR A 37 -28.04 -5.05 -4.85
C THR A 37 -27.98 -3.71 -4.12
N VAL A 38 -26.78 -3.13 -4.06
CA VAL A 38 -26.53 -1.78 -3.53
C VAL A 38 -25.74 -0.98 -4.54
N THR A 39 -25.91 0.32 -4.53
CA THR A 39 -25.09 1.24 -5.32
C THR A 39 -23.96 1.79 -4.46
N ILE A 40 -22.73 1.65 -4.92
CA ILE A 40 -21.55 2.23 -4.30
C ILE A 40 -20.96 3.32 -5.19
N THR A 41 -20.11 4.17 -4.61
CA THR A 41 -19.28 5.11 -5.38
C THR A 41 -17.86 4.57 -5.41
N ASP A 42 -17.29 4.34 -6.60
CA ASP A 42 -15.90 3.91 -6.72
C ASP A 42 -14.93 5.10 -6.57
N MET A 43 -13.61 4.81 -6.59
CA MET A 43 -12.59 5.83 -6.29
C MET A 43 -12.44 6.90 -7.37
N ILE A 44 -13.05 6.71 -8.56
CA ILE A 44 -13.11 7.73 -9.62
C ILE A 44 -14.48 8.40 -9.72
N GLY A 45 -15.36 8.16 -8.73
CA GLY A 45 -16.65 8.85 -8.58
C GLY A 45 -17.81 8.23 -9.35
N ARG A 46 -17.64 7.04 -9.97
CA ARG A 46 -18.73 6.36 -10.66
C ARG A 46 -19.68 5.68 -9.66
N GLN A 47 -20.97 5.66 -10.00
CA GLN A 47 -21.97 4.89 -9.30
C GLN A 47 -22.00 3.47 -9.89
N VAL A 48 -21.68 2.45 -9.11
CA VAL A 48 -21.64 1.05 -9.55
C VAL A 48 -22.60 0.23 -8.71
N GLU A 49 -23.47 -0.54 -9.38
CA GLU A 49 -24.33 -1.51 -8.70
C GLU A 49 -23.56 -2.79 -8.41
N ILE A 50 -23.59 -3.22 -7.16
CA ILE A 50 -22.92 -4.44 -6.69
C ILE A 50 -23.85 -5.26 -5.80
N VAL A 51 -23.49 -6.53 -5.62
CA VAL A 51 -24.06 -7.43 -4.61
C VAL A 51 -22.94 -7.78 -3.62
N PRO A 52 -22.83 -7.08 -2.47
CA PRO A 52 -21.71 -7.24 -1.56
C PRO A 52 -21.49 -8.69 -1.11
N GLY A 53 -20.24 -9.15 -1.15
CA GLY A 53 -19.84 -10.47 -0.68
C GLY A 53 -20.29 -11.66 -1.52
N SER A 54 -20.92 -11.43 -2.69
CA SER A 54 -21.43 -12.51 -3.53
C SER A 54 -20.46 -13.03 -4.61
N TYR A 55 -19.40 -12.28 -4.88
CA TYR A 55 -18.48 -12.55 -5.99
C TYR A 55 -17.59 -13.75 -5.72
N GLN A 56 -17.46 -14.60 -6.75
CA GLN A 56 -16.69 -15.85 -6.69
C GLN A 56 -15.59 -15.93 -7.75
N ARG A 57 -15.58 -15.02 -8.71
CA ARG A 57 -14.66 -15.03 -9.85
C ARG A 57 -14.11 -13.65 -10.09
N VAL A 58 -13.05 -13.32 -9.38
CA VAL A 58 -12.44 -11.98 -9.37
C VAL A 58 -11.26 -11.90 -10.32
N VAL A 59 -11.14 -10.83 -11.08
CA VAL A 59 -9.88 -10.42 -11.72
C VAL A 59 -9.50 -9.01 -11.28
N CYS A 60 -8.20 -8.79 -11.17
CA CYS A 60 -7.62 -7.49 -10.86
C CYS A 60 -6.74 -7.04 -12.02
N ILE A 61 -6.91 -5.82 -12.51
CA ILE A 61 -6.20 -5.27 -13.66
C ILE A 61 -5.61 -3.90 -13.36
N GLY A 62 -4.45 -3.65 -13.94
CA GLY A 62 -3.71 -2.42 -13.72
C GLY A 62 -2.81 -2.45 -12.50
N ALA A 63 -1.87 -1.51 -12.49
CA ALA A 63 -0.79 -1.49 -11.51
C ALA A 63 -1.32 -1.24 -10.08
N GLY A 64 -1.20 -2.22 -9.20
CA GLY A 64 -1.60 -2.13 -7.79
C GLY A 64 -2.95 -2.74 -7.44
N ALA A 65 -3.86 -2.97 -8.41
CA ALA A 65 -5.19 -3.55 -8.13
C ALA A 65 -5.10 -4.90 -7.41
N LEU A 66 -4.30 -5.83 -7.93
CA LEU A 66 -4.11 -7.15 -7.32
C LEU A 66 -3.46 -7.05 -5.93
N ARG A 67 -2.54 -6.12 -5.73
CA ARG A 67 -1.92 -5.86 -4.42
C ARG A 67 -2.95 -5.42 -3.40
N LEU A 68 -3.74 -4.38 -3.70
CA LEU A 68 -4.78 -3.89 -2.79
C LEU A 68 -5.83 -4.96 -2.50
N TYR A 69 -6.24 -5.71 -3.53
CA TYR A 69 -7.14 -6.85 -3.35
C TYR A 69 -6.55 -7.90 -2.41
N SER A 70 -5.26 -8.22 -2.55
CA SER A 70 -4.58 -9.22 -1.71
C SER A 70 -4.51 -8.85 -0.22
N TYR A 71 -4.69 -7.59 0.14
CA TYR A 71 -4.73 -7.15 1.54
C TYR A 71 -6.09 -7.41 2.22
N VAL A 72 -7.17 -7.40 1.44
CA VAL A 72 -8.55 -7.43 1.96
C VAL A 72 -9.33 -8.64 1.46
N GLY A 73 -9.23 -8.93 0.17
CA GLY A 73 -9.99 -9.98 -0.51
C GLY A 73 -9.47 -11.38 -0.24
N ASP A 74 -10.21 -12.35 -0.75
CA ASP A 74 -9.82 -13.76 -0.72
C ASP A 74 -9.16 -14.12 -2.06
N VAL A 75 -7.84 -14.31 -2.06
CA VAL A 75 -7.07 -14.63 -3.28
C VAL A 75 -7.46 -15.96 -3.92
N SER A 76 -8.15 -16.84 -3.19
CA SER A 76 -8.69 -18.09 -3.76
C SER A 76 -9.86 -17.88 -4.73
N LEU A 77 -10.46 -16.68 -4.72
CA LEU A 77 -11.55 -16.30 -5.63
C LEU A 77 -11.02 -15.70 -6.95
N LEU A 78 -9.73 -15.51 -7.09
CA LEU A 78 -9.14 -15.05 -8.35
C LEU A 78 -9.35 -16.09 -9.45
N CYS A 79 -9.80 -15.65 -10.61
CA CYS A 79 -10.00 -16.52 -11.79
C CYS A 79 -9.06 -16.18 -12.96
N GLY A 80 -8.20 -15.20 -12.79
CA GLY A 80 -7.15 -14.79 -13.73
C GLY A 80 -6.19 -13.81 -13.08
N VAL A 81 -4.99 -13.71 -13.63
CA VAL A 81 -3.93 -12.80 -13.18
C VAL A 81 -3.24 -12.16 -14.38
N GLU A 82 -2.79 -10.92 -14.23
CA GLU A 82 -1.94 -10.29 -15.27
C GLU A 82 -0.57 -10.99 -15.32
N ASP A 83 -0.02 -11.15 -16.54
CA ASP A 83 1.22 -11.90 -16.77
C ASP A 83 2.41 -11.37 -15.96
N ILE A 84 2.45 -10.05 -15.71
CA ILE A 84 3.49 -9.41 -14.89
C ILE A 84 3.55 -9.95 -13.45
N ASP A 85 2.43 -10.43 -12.90
CA ASP A 85 2.34 -10.97 -11.54
C ASP A 85 2.49 -12.49 -11.49
N ASN A 86 2.45 -13.17 -12.63
CA ASN A 86 2.76 -14.59 -12.74
C ASN A 86 4.25 -14.80 -13.07
N THR A 87 5.08 -14.92 -12.05
CA THR A 87 6.54 -15.00 -12.20
C THR A 87 7.04 -16.29 -12.85
N THR A 88 6.17 -17.27 -13.08
CA THR A 88 6.53 -18.55 -13.72
C THR A 88 6.44 -18.51 -15.24
N LEU A 89 5.74 -17.52 -15.80
CA LEU A 89 5.65 -17.35 -17.26
C LEU A 89 7.00 -16.92 -17.85
N GLU A 90 7.38 -17.52 -18.96
CA GLU A 90 8.58 -17.14 -19.70
C GLU A 90 8.38 -15.81 -20.44
N GLU A 91 7.25 -15.67 -21.12
CA GLU A 91 6.87 -14.47 -21.86
C GLU A 91 6.00 -13.55 -21.00
N ARG A 92 6.65 -12.64 -20.27
CA ARG A 92 6.01 -11.63 -19.42
C ARG A 92 6.89 -10.40 -19.23
N PRO A 93 6.36 -9.27 -18.76
CA PRO A 93 7.20 -8.15 -18.32
C PRO A 93 8.08 -8.56 -17.12
N LYS A 94 9.42 -8.41 -17.24
CA LYS A 94 10.41 -8.84 -16.23
C LYS A 94 11.11 -7.67 -15.52
N MET A 95 10.65 -6.45 -15.74
CA MET A 95 11.30 -5.24 -15.20
C MET A 95 11.37 -5.18 -13.67
N PHE A 96 10.47 -5.90 -12.99
CA PHE A 96 10.45 -5.97 -11.52
C PHE A 96 11.08 -7.25 -10.96
N ASP A 97 11.74 -8.06 -11.80
CA ASP A 97 12.44 -9.23 -11.32
C ASP A 97 13.58 -8.82 -10.38
N GLY A 98 13.68 -9.52 -9.27
CA GLY A 98 14.70 -9.24 -8.25
C GLY A 98 14.36 -8.08 -7.30
N VAL A 99 13.25 -7.37 -7.48
CA VAL A 99 12.74 -6.40 -6.50
C VAL A 99 11.58 -7.02 -5.70
N ALA A 100 11.48 -6.68 -4.43
CA ALA A 100 10.41 -7.20 -3.58
C ALA A 100 9.05 -6.65 -4.02
N ARG A 101 8.12 -7.56 -4.29
CA ARG A 101 6.68 -7.33 -4.40
C ARG A 101 6.01 -8.29 -3.43
N PRO A 102 5.80 -7.90 -2.16
CA PRO A 102 5.43 -8.83 -1.09
C PRO A 102 4.18 -9.65 -1.38
N TYR A 103 3.14 -9.07 -2.00
CA TYR A 103 1.94 -9.83 -2.39
C TYR A 103 2.25 -10.96 -3.39
N VAL A 104 3.17 -10.74 -4.35
CA VAL A 104 3.62 -11.79 -5.28
C VAL A 104 4.46 -12.84 -4.53
N MET A 105 5.27 -12.42 -3.57
CA MET A 105 6.09 -13.34 -2.77
C MET A 105 5.26 -14.25 -1.87
N VAL A 106 4.11 -13.76 -1.38
CA VAL A 106 3.20 -14.54 -0.52
C VAL A 106 2.27 -15.42 -1.34
N TYR A 107 1.71 -14.91 -2.44
CA TYR A 107 0.65 -15.58 -3.20
C TYR A 107 1.09 -16.08 -4.58
N GLY A 108 2.39 -16.06 -4.89
CA GLY A 108 2.93 -16.40 -6.20
C GLY A 108 2.53 -17.79 -6.70
N ASP A 109 2.45 -18.81 -5.82
CA ASP A 109 2.00 -20.14 -6.18
C ASP A 109 0.52 -20.14 -6.62
N THR A 110 -0.33 -19.34 -5.99
CA THR A 110 -1.73 -19.16 -6.41
C THR A 110 -1.78 -18.48 -7.77
N PHE A 111 -1.00 -17.41 -7.97
CA PHE A 111 -0.97 -16.67 -9.23
C PHE A 111 -0.45 -17.53 -10.39
N ALA A 112 0.55 -18.37 -10.12
CA ALA A 112 1.13 -19.29 -11.11
C ALA A 112 0.12 -20.30 -11.68
N ALA A 113 -0.91 -20.64 -10.90
CA ALA A 113 -1.94 -21.61 -11.30
C ALA A 113 -3.09 -20.99 -12.11
N LEU A 114 -3.12 -19.64 -12.25
CA LEU A 114 -4.23 -18.94 -12.89
C LEU A 114 -3.95 -18.63 -14.37
N PRO A 115 -5.00 -18.59 -15.22
CA PRO A 115 -4.86 -18.12 -16.59
C PRO A 115 -4.53 -16.62 -16.66
N SER A 116 -3.92 -16.20 -17.78
CA SER A 116 -3.68 -14.80 -18.08
C SER A 116 -4.98 -14.04 -18.28
N CYS A 117 -5.16 -12.92 -17.58
CA CYS A 117 -6.24 -11.97 -17.83
C CYS A 117 -5.77 -10.69 -18.55
N GLY A 118 -4.48 -10.59 -18.84
CA GLY A 118 -3.83 -9.47 -19.53
C GLY A 118 -2.32 -9.54 -19.35
N VAL A 119 -1.57 -8.77 -20.11
CA VAL A 119 -0.11 -8.68 -19.96
C VAL A 119 0.25 -7.89 -18.69
N GLY A 120 -0.49 -6.81 -18.42
CA GLY A 120 -0.19 -5.90 -17.32
C GLY A 120 1.11 -5.12 -17.53
N GLY A 121 1.57 -4.48 -16.46
CA GLY A 121 2.80 -3.70 -16.46
C GLY A 121 2.58 -2.21 -16.70
N PRO A 122 3.61 -1.36 -16.46
CA PRO A 122 3.48 0.09 -16.47
C PRO A 122 3.19 0.68 -17.85
N ASN A 123 3.36 -0.10 -18.92
CA ASN A 123 3.03 0.31 -20.28
C ASN A 123 1.61 -0.13 -20.71
N ALA A 124 0.92 -0.95 -19.91
CA ALA A 124 -0.46 -1.32 -20.17
C ALA A 124 -1.37 -0.12 -19.87
N GLN A 125 -2.12 0.34 -20.89
CA GLN A 125 -2.98 1.52 -20.76
C GLN A 125 -4.47 1.20 -20.82
N ALA A 126 -4.80 -0.06 -21.01
CA ALA A 126 -6.17 -0.54 -21.12
C ALA A 126 -6.26 -2.04 -20.84
N ALA A 127 -7.44 -2.46 -20.45
CA ALA A 127 -7.77 -3.87 -20.25
C ALA A 127 -7.75 -4.66 -21.58
N GLU A 128 -7.33 -5.92 -21.52
CA GLU A 128 -7.37 -6.86 -22.63
C GLU A 128 -8.67 -7.67 -22.60
N ALA A 129 -9.74 -7.11 -23.14
CA ALA A 129 -11.10 -7.65 -22.98
C ALA A 129 -11.26 -9.12 -23.41
N GLU A 130 -10.56 -9.59 -24.45
CA GLU A 130 -10.63 -11.00 -24.89
C GLU A 130 -10.05 -11.96 -23.84
N LYS A 131 -8.93 -11.59 -23.22
CA LYS A 131 -8.34 -12.38 -22.12
C LYS A 131 -9.23 -12.37 -20.88
N LEU A 132 -9.79 -11.19 -20.53
CA LEU A 132 -10.74 -11.07 -19.44
C LEU A 132 -11.98 -11.94 -19.66
N LEU A 133 -12.57 -11.94 -20.87
CA LEU A 133 -13.71 -12.80 -21.22
C LEU A 133 -13.36 -14.28 -21.05
N SER A 134 -12.14 -14.69 -21.40
CA SER A 134 -11.71 -16.09 -21.22
C SER A 134 -11.62 -16.52 -19.75
N CYS A 135 -11.36 -15.58 -18.84
CA CYS A 135 -11.35 -15.82 -17.40
C CYS A 135 -12.78 -15.90 -16.81
N THR A 136 -13.81 -15.45 -17.54
CA THR A 136 -15.21 -15.41 -17.07
C THR A 136 -15.39 -14.85 -15.67
N PRO A 137 -14.91 -13.61 -15.38
CA PRO A 137 -15.08 -13.00 -14.08
C PRO A 137 -16.54 -12.63 -13.80
N ASP A 138 -16.91 -12.53 -12.53
CA ASP A 138 -18.19 -11.95 -12.10
C ASP A 138 -18.02 -10.53 -11.52
N ILE A 139 -16.78 -10.09 -11.33
CA ILE A 139 -16.40 -8.71 -11.00
C ILE A 139 -14.97 -8.43 -11.47
N ILE A 140 -14.70 -7.17 -11.82
CA ILE A 140 -13.37 -6.67 -12.19
C ILE A 140 -12.98 -5.55 -11.22
N VAL A 141 -11.79 -5.68 -10.62
CA VAL A 141 -11.14 -4.63 -9.83
C VAL A 141 -10.09 -3.97 -10.71
N SER A 142 -10.16 -2.66 -10.90
CA SER A 142 -9.32 -1.92 -11.86
C SER A 142 -8.55 -0.79 -11.17
N GLU A 143 -7.37 -0.50 -11.68
CA GLU A 143 -6.57 0.71 -11.38
C GLU A 143 -6.47 1.66 -12.59
N TYR A 144 -7.24 1.42 -13.63
CA TYR A 144 -7.30 2.34 -14.76
C TYR A 144 -8.27 3.48 -14.44
N GLU A 145 -7.75 4.64 -14.05
CA GLU A 145 -8.49 5.81 -13.57
C GLU A 145 -9.15 6.64 -14.70
N ASP A 146 -9.78 5.97 -15.65
CA ASP A 146 -10.47 6.58 -16.79
C ASP A 146 -11.93 6.15 -16.78
N THR A 147 -12.82 7.10 -16.49
CA THR A 147 -14.26 6.85 -16.32
C THR A 147 -14.88 6.24 -17.60
N ASP A 148 -14.58 6.80 -18.77
CA ASP A 148 -15.15 6.33 -20.03
C ASP A 148 -14.69 4.91 -20.36
N LYS A 149 -13.42 4.61 -20.13
CA LYS A 149 -12.87 3.25 -20.32
C LYS A 149 -13.44 2.24 -19.31
N ALA A 150 -13.60 2.64 -18.06
CA ALA A 150 -14.17 1.77 -17.03
C ALA A 150 -15.66 1.46 -17.33
N GLU A 151 -16.44 2.44 -17.79
CA GLU A 151 -17.83 2.24 -18.22
C GLU A 151 -17.93 1.36 -19.47
N ALA A 152 -17.07 1.61 -20.46
CA ALA A 152 -17.04 0.79 -21.69
C ALA A 152 -16.66 -0.66 -21.36
N LEU A 153 -15.69 -0.88 -20.49
CA LEU A 153 -15.29 -2.23 -20.03
C LEU A 153 -16.45 -2.91 -19.30
N GLN A 154 -17.12 -2.23 -18.36
CA GLN A 154 -18.28 -2.75 -17.65
C GLN A 154 -19.40 -3.18 -18.61
N GLN A 155 -19.72 -2.34 -19.60
CA GLN A 155 -20.72 -2.66 -20.62
C GLN A 155 -20.29 -3.86 -21.48
N GLN A 156 -19.02 -3.92 -21.89
CA GLN A 156 -18.50 -5.01 -22.72
C GLN A 156 -18.48 -6.34 -22.00
N MET A 157 -18.10 -6.33 -20.72
CA MET A 157 -17.97 -7.54 -19.90
C MET A 157 -19.31 -8.00 -19.31
N GLY A 158 -20.28 -7.09 -19.14
CA GLY A 158 -21.58 -7.37 -18.52
C GLY A 158 -21.48 -7.66 -17.01
N VAL A 159 -20.38 -7.29 -16.37
CA VAL A 159 -20.14 -7.48 -14.92
C VAL A 159 -19.69 -6.15 -14.30
N PRO A 160 -19.85 -5.94 -12.99
CA PRO A 160 -19.36 -4.73 -12.33
C PRO A 160 -17.85 -4.56 -12.52
N VAL A 161 -17.44 -3.31 -12.81
CA VAL A 161 -16.04 -2.87 -12.79
C VAL A 161 -15.93 -1.81 -11.72
N ILE A 162 -15.14 -2.05 -10.69
CA ILE A 162 -14.84 -1.06 -9.64
C ILE A 162 -13.42 -0.55 -9.84
N THR A 163 -13.25 0.77 -9.76
CA THR A 163 -11.93 1.39 -9.90
C THR A 163 -11.41 1.85 -8.55
N LEU A 164 -10.20 1.39 -8.23
CA LEU A 164 -9.45 1.79 -7.05
C LEU A 164 -8.52 2.96 -7.37
N ARG A 165 -7.94 3.56 -6.34
CA ARG A 165 -6.79 4.45 -6.42
C ARG A 165 -5.72 4.00 -5.45
N THR A 166 -4.48 4.04 -5.92
CA THR A 166 -3.33 3.73 -5.06
C THR A 166 -2.83 4.96 -4.31
N GLY A 167 -3.00 6.14 -4.87
CA GLY A 167 -2.47 7.38 -4.32
C GLY A 167 -0.94 7.50 -4.43
N VAL A 168 -0.47 8.72 -4.49
CA VAL A 168 0.97 9.03 -4.59
C VAL A 168 1.66 9.16 -3.23
N ASP A 169 0.89 9.29 -2.16
CA ASP A 169 1.38 9.53 -0.79
C ASP A 169 1.49 8.24 0.04
N GLY A 170 1.39 7.07 -0.61
CA GLY A 170 1.55 5.76 0.03
C GLY A 170 0.45 5.44 1.05
N VAL A 171 0.80 4.71 2.12
CA VAL A 171 -0.13 4.22 3.16
C VAL A 171 -0.82 5.32 3.96
N PHE A 172 -0.37 6.56 3.82
CA PHE A 172 -0.89 7.69 4.61
C PHE A 172 -1.92 8.51 3.83
N SER A 173 -2.29 8.08 2.62
CA SER A 173 -3.21 8.80 1.73
C SER A 173 -4.67 8.40 1.93
N GLU A 174 -5.57 9.33 1.58
CA GLU A 174 -7.01 9.05 1.52
C GLU A 174 -7.35 8.08 0.39
N ASP A 175 -6.59 8.06 -0.71
CA ASP A 175 -6.77 7.12 -1.81
C ASP A 175 -6.54 5.67 -1.34
N PHE A 176 -5.49 5.42 -0.54
CA PHE A 176 -5.26 4.10 0.05
C PHE A 176 -6.42 3.70 0.98
N SER A 177 -6.76 4.55 1.95
CA SER A 177 -7.80 4.21 2.94
C SER A 177 -9.18 4.05 2.30
N GLY A 178 -9.50 4.88 1.30
CA GLY A 178 -10.73 4.78 0.52
C GLY A 178 -10.80 3.48 -0.28
N SER A 179 -9.72 3.10 -0.98
CA SER A 179 -9.65 1.86 -1.75
C SER A 179 -9.76 0.61 -0.86
N ILE A 180 -9.11 0.59 0.31
CA ILE A 180 -9.25 -0.50 1.29
C ILE A 180 -10.68 -0.60 1.81
N THR A 181 -11.31 0.54 2.14
CA THR A 181 -12.70 0.60 2.59
C THR A 181 -13.66 0.09 1.51
N LEU A 182 -13.47 0.55 0.26
CA LEU A 182 -14.27 0.13 -0.89
C LEU A 182 -14.18 -1.39 -1.13
N LEU A 183 -12.97 -1.95 -1.08
CA LEU A 183 -12.76 -3.40 -1.17
C LEU A 183 -13.49 -4.15 -0.05
N GLY A 184 -13.44 -3.63 1.18
CA GLY A 184 -14.20 -4.18 2.30
C GLY A 184 -15.69 -4.27 1.99
N GLN A 185 -16.29 -3.18 1.51
CA GLN A 185 -17.71 -3.09 1.16
C GLN A 185 -18.09 -4.04 0.01
N VAL A 186 -17.29 -4.07 -1.05
CA VAL A 186 -17.57 -4.90 -2.24
C VAL A 186 -17.51 -6.39 -1.93
N PHE A 187 -16.53 -6.82 -1.16
CA PHE A 187 -16.30 -8.25 -0.89
C PHE A 187 -16.84 -8.73 0.45
N GLY A 188 -17.61 -7.90 1.19
CA GLY A 188 -18.13 -8.26 2.51
C GLY A 188 -17.01 -8.53 3.52
N LYS A 189 -15.94 -7.75 3.45
CA LYS A 189 -14.73 -7.86 4.28
C LYS A 189 -14.47 -6.57 5.08
N GLU A 190 -15.52 -5.88 5.49
CA GLU A 190 -15.43 -4.59 6.21
C GLU A 190 -14.63 -4.71 7.50
N THR A 191 -14.77 -5.83 8.21
CA THR A 191 -13.97 -6.11 9.41
C THR A 191 -12.48 -6.15 9.08
N ARG A 192 -12.09 -6.90 8.05
CA ARG A 192 -10.69 -7.01 7.60
C ARG A 192 -10.13 -5.65 7.15
N ALA A 193 -10.90 -4.91 6.38
CA ALA A 193 -10.53 -3.56 5.93
C ALA A 193 -10.31 -2.61 7.12
N SER A 194 -11.23 -2.63 8.10
CA SER A 194 -11.13 -1.81 9.30
C SER A 194 -9.94 -2.19 10.18
N GLU A 195 -9.66 -3.48 10.34
CA GLU A 195 -8.50 -3.99 11.09
C GLU A 195 -7.18 -3.52 10.45
N LEU A 196 -7.05 -3.60 9.13
CA LEU A 196 -5.86 -3.15 8.42
C LEU A 196 -5.66 -1.64 8.57
N LEU A 197 -6.72 -0.84 8.39
CA LEU A 197 -6.63 0.61 8.54
C LEU A 197 -6.33 1.02 9.99
N ALA A 198 -6.90 0.32 10.97
CA ALA A 198 -6.59 0.54 12.39
C ALA A 198 -5.14 0.19 12.71
N PHE A 199 -4.60 -0.89 12.14
CA PHE A 199 -3.19 -1.24 12.27
C PHE A 199 -2.29 -0.12 11.72
N VAL A 200 -2.51 0.34 10.49
CA VAL A 200 -1.75 1.45 9.89
C VAL A 200 -1.82 2.71 10.75
N SER A 201 -3.02 3.06 11.24
CA SER A 201 -3.22 4.20 12.13
C SER A 201 -2.46 4.07 13.45
N THR A 202 -2.44 2.87 14.04
CA THR A 202 -1.71 2.59 15.28
C THR A 202 -0.20 2.73 15.08
N GLU A 203 0.34 2.13 14.01
CA GLU A 203 1.76 2.20 13.67
C GLU A 203 2.23 3.65 13.44
N THR A 204 1.45 4.42 12.67
CA THR A 204 1.77 5.83 12.41
C THR A 204 1.68 6.69 13.67
N ALA A 205 0.67 6.44 14.52
CA ALA A 205 0.52 7.15 15.79
C ALA A 205 1.65 6.86 16.78
N ASP A 206 2.16 5.61 16.82
CA ASP A 206 3.32 5.26 17.66
C ASP A 206 4.58 6.00 17.20
N ILE A 207 4.90 6.00 15.90
CA ILE A 207 6.02 6.78 15.36
C ILE A 207 5.90 8.27 15.75
N GLN A 208 4.72 8.85 15.56
CA GLN A 208 4.46 10.26 15.89
C GLN A 208 4.62 10.53 17.38
N ALA A 209 4.10 9.67 18.25
CA ALA A 209 4.19 9.81 19.71
C ALA A 209 5.66 9.82 20.18
N ARG A 210 6.50 8.92 19.62
CA ARG A 210 7.93 8.83 19.95
C ARG A 210 8.72 10.07 19.55
N THR A 211 8.29 10.77 18.50
CA THR A 211 9.01 11.91 17.92
C THR A 211 8.41 13.27 18.25
N ALA A 212 7.21 13.33 18.84
CA ALA A 212 6.47 14.58 19.12
C ALA A 212 7.21 15.58 20.00
N GLY A 213 8.08 15.12 20.90
CA GLY A 213 8.83 15.98 21.83
C GLY A 213 10.13 16.56 21.25
N ILE A 214 10.48 16.23 20.02
CA ILE A 214 11.76 16.64 19.41
C ILE A 214 11.64 18.10 18.91
N ALA A 215 12.46 18.98 19.46
CA ALA A 215 12.44 20.39 19.10
C ALA A 215 12.94 20.61 17.65
N GLU A 216 12.31 21.52 16.92
CA GLU A 216 12.62 21.80 15.50
C GLU A 216 14.11 22.06 15.25
N ASP A 217 14.73 22.89 16.09
CA ASP A 217 16.15 23.29 15.97
C ASP A 217 17.13 22.13 16.24
N SER A 218 16.65 21.02 16.84
CA SER A 218 17.46 19.82 17.11
C SER A 218 17.32 18.72 16.06
N LYS A 219 16.42 18.89 15.09
CA LYS A 219 16.21 17.89 14.04
C LYS A 219 17.35 17.90 13.02
N PRO A 220 17.99 16.75 12.77
CA PRO A 220 18.93 16.65 11.65
C PRO A 220 18.20 16.82 10.32
N ALA A 221 18.86 17.44 9.35
CA ALA A 221 18.34 17.57 7.99
C ALA A 221 18.64 16.28 7.21
N VAL A 222 17.60 15.67 6.66
CA VAL A 222 17.66 14.37 6.00
C VAL A 222 17.39 14.51 4.50
N TYR A 223 18.30 13.97 3.69
CA TYR A 223 18.09 13.84 2.24
C TYR A 223 17.58 12.45 1.90
N ILE A 224 16.40 12.38 1.25
CA ILE A 224 15.93 11.12 0.62
C ILE A 224 16.47 11.05 -0.80
N CYS A 225 17.38 10.11 -1.00
CA CYS A 225 18.18 9.95 -2.21
C CYS A 225 17.58 8.86 -3.09
N GLY A 226 17.22 9.19 -4.31
CA GLY A 226 16.83 8.22 -5.31
C GLY A 226 15.40 7.67 -5.15
N LEU A 227 14.52 8.42 -4.51
CA LEU A 227 13.12 8.07 -4.39
C LEU A 227 12.44 8.11 -5.76
N GLY A 228 11.57 7.14 -6.05
CA GLY A 228 10.80 7.15 -7.29
C GLY A 228 10.39 5.78 -7.78
N ASN A 229 10.09 5.70 -9.07
CA ASN A 229 9.72 4.45 -9.70
C ASN A 229 10.94 3.54 -9.87
N TRP A 230 10.76 2.26 -9.57
CA TRP A 230 11.80 1.26 -9.74
C TRP A 230 12.47 1.34 -11.13
N GLY A 231 13.81 1.37 -11.12
CA GLY A 231 14.64 1.33 -12.33
C GLY A 231 14.78 2.64 -13.12
N THR A 232 14.10 3.73 -12.69
CA THR A 232 14.12 5.01 -13.41
C THR A 232 14.76 6.15 -12.63
N THR A 233 15.20 5.91 -11.39
CA THR A 233 15.67 6.92 -10.46
C THR A 233 17.19 6.85 -10.25
N ASN A 234 17.80 7.99 -9.89
CA ASN A 234 19.19 8.10 -9.47
C ASN A 234 19.29 9.02 -8.23
N HIS A 235 20.51 9.39 -7.80
CA HIS A 235 20.76 10.17 -6.60
C HIS A 235 20.11 11.57 -6.59
N LEU A 236 19.74 12.13 -7.74
CA LEU A 236 19.09 13.44 -7.86
C LEU A 236 17.58 13.39 -7.67
N MET A 237 16.97 12.18 -7.74
CA MET A 237 15.54 12.03 -7.55
C MET A 237 15.18 12.13 -6.07
N THR A 238 14.27 13.04 -5.74
CA THR A 238 13.86 13.31 -4.36
C THR A 238 12.44 13.90 -4.31
N ILE A 239 11.95 14.24 -3.13
CA ILE A 239 10.64 14.85 -2.92
C ILE A 239 10.72 15.83 -1.73
N GLU A 240 10.07 16.99 -1.82
CA GLU A 240 10.01 17.95 -0.71
C GLU A 240 9.03 17.50 0.38
N SER A 241 7.83 17.08 -0.01
CA SER A 241 6.78 16.66 0.93
C SER A 241 6.72 15.13 1.00
N TYR A 242 7.69 14.50 1.65
CA TYR A 242 7.72 13.05 1.82
C TYR A 242 6.87 12.66 3.02
N SER A 243 5.76 11.96 2.79
CA SER A 243 4.80 11.59 3.84
C SER A 243 5.43 10.76 4.97
N THR A 244 6.39 9.89 4.65
CA THR A 244 7.22 9.17 5.63
C THR A 244 7.93 10.11 6.60
N PHE A 245 8.53 11.20 6.08
CA PHE A 245 9.19 12.21 6.91
C PHE A 245 8.19 12.98 7.76
N THR A 246 7.03 13.29 7.21
CA THR A 246 5.95 13.96 7.95
C THR A 246 5.48 13.12 9.14
N VAL A 247 5.23 11.83 8.93
CA VAL A 247 4.82 10.89 9.99
C VAL A 247 5.91 10.76 11.06
N ALA A 248 7.17 10.68 10.65
CA ALA A 248 8.31 10.52 11.56
C ALA A 248 8.85 11.84 12.14
N ASN A 249 8.21 12.99 11.86
CA ASN A 249 8.64 14.31 12.31
C ASN A 249 10.09 14.64 11.90
N ILE A 250 10.50 14.20 10.69
CA ILE A 250 11.84 14.37 10.13
C ILE A 250 11.91 15.66 9.32
N LYS A 251 12.99 16.42 9.52
CA LYS A 251 13.29 17.60 8.74
C LYS A 251 13.88 17.20 7.38
N ASN A 252 13.19 17.55 6.30
CA ASN A 252 13.71 17.34 4.96
C ASN A 252 14.80 18.37 4.62
N ALA A 253 15.93 17.91 4.08
CA ALA A 253 16.99 18.80 3.60
C ALA A 253 16.59 19.56 2.33
N VAL A 254 15.55 19.09 1.62
CA VAL A 254 15.09 19.67 0.36
C VAL A 254 13.90 20.58 0.58
N SER A 255 13.95 21.76 -0.03
CA SER A 255 12.85 22.72 -0.02
C SER A 255 12.77 23.50 -1.33
N GLY A 256 11.62 24.12 -1.60
CA GLY A 256 11.41 25.00 -2.76
C GLY A 256 11.42 24.24 -4.10
N LEU A 257 10.91 23.02 -4.14
CA LEU A 257 10.72 22.28 -5.38
C LEU A 257 9.49 22.80 -6.15
N SER A 258 9.55 22.67 -7.48
CA SER A 258 8.49 23.16 -8.37
C SER A 258 7.24 22.28 -8.39
N ALA A 259 7.40 20.98 -8.17
CA ALA A 259 6.32 20.02 -8.12
C ALA A 259 6.14 19.43 -6.71
N LYS A 260 4.93 18.96 -6.41
CA LYS A 260 4.65 18.32 -5.11
C LYS A 260 5.14 16.88 -5.03
N GLY A 261 5.23 16.19 -6.17
CA GLY A 261 5.63 14.78 -6.26
C GLY A 261 7.14 14.60 -6.34
N VAL A 262 7.54 13.35 -6.53
CA VAL A 262 8.93 12.96 -6.79
C VAL A 262 9.42 13.62 -8.09
N GLN A 263 10.58 14.25 -8.01
CA GLN A 263 11.19 14.94 -9.15
C GLN A 263 12.72 14.99 -9.01
N PRO A 264 13.46 15.15 -10.12
CA PRO A 264 14.88 15.38 -10.05
C PRO A 264 15.18 16.80 -9.55
N ILE A 265 16.28 16.95 -8.83
CA ILE A 265 16.92 18.25 -8.59
C ILE A 265 18.14 18.39 -9.49
N GLU A 266 18.55 19.62 -9.77
CA GLU A 266 19.77 19.89 -10.52
C GLU A 266 21.02 19.46 -9.70
N ALA A 267 22.07 19.02 -10.41
CA ALA A 267 23.31 18.56 -9.77
C ALA A 267 23.95 19.65 -8.91
N GLU A 268 23.89 20.91 -9.34
CA GLU A 268 24.37 22.06 -8.59
C GLU A 268 23.59 22.26 -7.29
N LYS A 269 22.26 22.04 -7.31
CA LYS A 269 21.41 22.10 -6.11
C LYS A 269 21.77 20.96 -5.15
N PHE A 270 21.98 19.73 -5.67
CA PHE A 270 22.43 18.61 -4.86
C PHE A 270 23.76 18.91 -4.15
N THR A 271 24.75 19.40 -4.90
CA THR A 271 26.06 19.79 -4.36
C THR A 271 25.94 20.90 -3.31
N ALA A 272 25.09 21.90 -3.55
CA ALA A 272 24.87 23.01 -2.61
C ALA A 272 24.17 22.56 -1.31
N LEU A 273 23.30 21.56 -1.35
CA LEU A 273 22.65 20.99 -0.17
C LEU A 273 23.59 20.08 0.62
N GLY A 274 24.64 19.53 -0.01
CA GLY A 274 25.53 18.52 0.56
C GLY A 274 26.06 18.84 1.96
N PRO A 275 26.60 20.06 2.24
CA PRO A 275 27.10 20.44 3.56
C PRO A 275 26.05 20.43 4.67
N ASP A 276 24.77 20.60 4.33
CA ASP A 276 23.64 20.67 5.26
C ASP A 276 22.91 19.33 5.39
N MET A 277 23.30 18.29 4.64
CA MET A 277 22.75 16.95 4.75
C MET A 277 23.38 16.24 5.96
N ASP A 278 22.68 16.20 7.08
CA ASP A 278 23.13 15.47 8.28
C ASP A 278 23.01 13.96 8.14
N ILE A 279 21.98 13.49 7.43
CA ILE A 279 21.69 12.09 7.18
C ILE A 279 21.24 11.92 5.72
N MET A 280 21.65 10.81 5.09
CA MET A 280 21.18 10.41 3.77
C MET A 280 20.48 9.06 3.85
N LEU A 281 19.25 9.00 3.36
CA LEU A 281 18.53 7.74 3.15
C LEU A 281 18.54 7.43 1.66
N ILE A 282 19.13 6.32 1.24
CA ILE A 282 19.14 5.86 -0.16
C ILE A 282 18.01 4.87 -0.34
N ASP A 283 17.13 5.15 -1.31
CA ASP A 283 16.13 4.18 -1.73
C ASP A 283 16.77 3.11 -2.63
N ALA A 284 16.52 1.84 -2.34
CA ALA A 284 17.09 0.73 -3.07
C ALA A 284 16.75 0.76 -4.58
N ALA A 285 15.67 1.44 -4.98
CA ALA A 285 15.31 1.64 -6.38
C ALA A 285 16.40 2.35 -7.21
N ALA A 286 17.20 3.21 -6.56
CA ALA A 286 18.22 4.00 -7.22
C ALA A 286 19.60 3.31 -7.31
N VAL A 287 19.87 2.32 -6.48
CA VAL A 287 21.24 1.75 -6.32
C VAL A 287 21.83 1.29 -7.65
N LYS A 288 21.05 0.60 -8.49
CA LYS A 288 21.50 0.15 -9.81
C LYS A 288 21.95 1.29 -10.74
N ASN A 289 21.30 2.43 -10.64
CA ASN A 289 21.57 3.60 -11.49
C ASN A 289 22.66 4.50 -10.88
N ILE A 290 22.82 4.49 -9.56
CA ILE A 290 23.87 5.22 -8.86
C ILE A 290 25.21 4.51 -9.05
N LYS A 291 25.25 3.18 -9.01
CA LYS A 291 26.49 2.41 -9.07
C LYS A 291 27.39 2.74 -10.30
N PRO A 292 26.88 2.79 -11.54
CA PRO A 292 27.71 3.20 -12.67
C PRO A 292 28.15 4.68 -12.59
N LEU A 293 27.30 5.59 -12.09
CA LEU A 293 27.67 7.00 -11.91
C LEU A 293 28.81 7.16 -10.90
N TYR A 294 28.75 6.41 -9.79
CA TYR A 294 29.79 6.40 -8.78
C TYR A 294 31.09 5.76 -9.30
N ALA A 295 31.02 4.76 -10.19
CA ALA A 295 32.18 4.17 -10.83
C ALA A 295 32.88 5.14 -11.82
N GLU A 296 32.12 6.04 -12.45
CA GLU A 296 32.66 7.10 -13.32
C GLU A 296 33.24 8.27 -12.51
N ASP A 297 32.59 8.62 -11.41
CA ASP A 297 32.98 9.69 -10.50
C ASP A 297 32.85 9.21 -9.04
N ASN A 298 33.94 8.73 -8.45
CA ASN A 298 33.95 8.29 -7.06
C ASN A 298 33.80 9.44 -6.06
N GLY A 299 33.88 10.68 -6.51
CA GLY A 299 33.60 11.90 -5.76
C GLY A 299 32.15 12.33 -5.76
N LEU A 300 31.24 11.55 -6.37
CA LEU A 300 29.81 11.88 -6.54
C LEU A 300 29.12 12.41 -5.27
N PHE A 301 29.52 11.91 -4.12
CA PHE A 301 28.95 12.27 -2.81
C PHE A 301 29.90 13.04 -1.90
N ASP A 302 31.06 13.49 -2.40
CA ASP A 302 32.08 14.16 -1.57
C ASP A 302 31.62 15.47 -0.97
N SER A 303 30.66 16.16 -1.59
CA SER A 303 30.03 17.35 -1.03
C SER A 303 29.09 17.07 0.14
N CYS A 304 28.65 15.82 0.31
CA CYS A 304 27.60 15.47 1.26
C CYS A 304 28.19 15.14 2.65
N LYS A 305 27.88 15.96 3.65
CA LYS A 305 28.27 15.75 5.05
C LYS A 305 27.89 14.37 5.56
N ALA A 306 26.67 13.91 5.26
CA ALA A 306 26.20 12.59 5.63
C ALA A 306 27.10 11.46 5.09
N TRP A 307 27.58 11.60 3.85
CA TRP A 307 28.50 10.63 3.23
C TRP A 307 29.85 10.62 3.91
N GLN A 308 30.42 11.80 4.17
CA GLN A 308 31.72 11.96 4.84
C GLN A 308 31.69 11.41 6.28
N GLU A 309 30.57 11.56 6.98
CA GLU A 309 30.37 11.10 8.35
C GLU A 309 29.88 9.63 8.45
N GLY A 310 29.64 8.96 7.32
CA GLY A 310 29.11 7.60 7.29
C GLY A 310 27.66 7.47 7.79
N LYS A 311 26.90 8.57 7.80
CA LYS A 311 25.48 8.61 8.21
C LYS A 311 24.56 8.38 7.01
N VAL A 312 24.82 7.29 6.32
CA VAL A 312 24.08 6.89 5.10
C VAL A 312 23.44 5.53 5.33
N TYR A 313 22.16 5.45 5.01
CA TYR A 313 21.36 4.25 5.25
C TYR A 313 20.62 3.85 3.99
N LEU A 314 20.45 2.55 3.79
CA LEU A 314 19.67 1.96 2.71
C LEU A 314 18.28 1.60 3.22
N GLN A 315 17.25 2.19 2.60
CA GLN A 315 15.86 1.77 2.77
C GLN A 315 15.39 0.91 1.60
N MET A 316 14.31 0.17 1.81
CA MET A 316 13.73 -0.69 0.78
C MET A 316 13.00 0.12 -0.29
N ALA A 317 13.08 -0.37 -1.55
CA ALA A 317 12.30 0.19 -2.65
C ALA A 317 10.81 -0.09 -2.42
N TYR A 318 10.03 0.96 -2.17
CA TYR A 318 8.59 0.80 -1.94
C TYR A 318 7.76 0.91 -3.22
N ASN A 319 8.28 1.47 -4.29
CA ASN A 319 7.55 1.69 -5.54
C ASN A 319 8.04 0.74 -6.64
N ALA A 320 7.40 -0.41 -6.74
CA ALA A 320 7.60 -1.40 -7.80
C ALA A 320 6.24 -1.91 -8.28
N TYR A 321 5.80 -1.49 -9.47
CA TYR A 321 4.47 -1.68 -9.99
C TYR A 321 3.42 -1.08 -9.05
N TYR A 322 3.53 0.23 -8.83
CA TYR A 322 2.95 1.07 -7.77
C TYR A 322 3.41 0.70 -6.34
N THR A 323 2.81 1.34 -5.37
CA THR A 323 3.25 1.34 -3.98
C THR A 323 3.08 -0.01 -3.30
N ASN A 324 4.17 -0.59 -2.79
CA ASN A 324 4.15 -1.63 -1.77
C ASN A 324 3.91 -0.95 -0.42
N TYR A 325 2.67 -0.91 0.05
CA TYR A 325 2.26 -0.13 1.23
C TYR A 325 2.91 -0.63 2.51
N GLU A 326 3.07 -1.94 2.64
CA GLU A 326 3.77 -2.60 3.73
C GLU A 326 5.25 -2.17 3.79
N ILE A 327 5.91 -2.03 2.65
CA ILE A 327 7.28 -1.52 2.57
C ILE A 327 7.32 -0.02 2.91
N ALA A 328 6.38 0.77 2.41
CA ALA A 328 6.30 2.21 2.71
C ALA A 328 6.12 2.47 4.21
N LEU A 329 5.28 1.67 4.89
CA LEU A 329 5.09 1.75 6.34
C LEU A 329 6.37 1.34 7.10
N ALA A 330 7.03 0.27 6.67
CA ALA A 330 8.31 -0.16 7.25
C ALA A 330 9.42 0.87 7.02
N ASN A 331 9.45 1.56 5.87
CA ASN A 331 10.37 2.66 5.62
C ASN A 331 10.15 3.85 6.59
N ALA A 332 8.91 4.09 7.04
CA ALA A 332 8.64 5.11 8.04
C ALA A 332 9.29 4.77 9.39
N TRP A 333 9.17 3.52 9.84
CA TRP A 333 9.84 3.02 11.03
C TRP A 333 11.37 3.09 10.91
N PHE A 334 11.90 2.63 9.79
CA PHE A 334 13.34 2.63 9.55
C PHE A 334 13.90 4.05 9.51
N SER A 335 13.26 4.96 8.77
CA SER A 335 13.67 6.37 8.70
C SER A 335 13.68 7.01 10.09
N ALA A 336 12.61 6.81 10.88
CA ALA A 336 12.54 7.31 12.24
C ALA A 336 13.67 6.77 13.13
N LYS A 337 13.95 5.45 13.04
CA LYS A 337 15.04 4.80 13.78
C LYS A 337 16.42 5.31 13.38
N CYS A 338 16.66 5.57 12.09
CA CYS A 338 17.95 6.13 11.62
C CYS A 338 18.16 7.56 12.11
N VAL A 339 17.10 8.36 12.15
CA VAL A 339 17.16 9.79 12.48
C VAL A 339 17.14 10.02 13.99
N TYR A 340 16.38 9.22 14.73
CA TYR A 340 16.18 9.34 16.17
C TYR A 340 16.44 8.03 16.90
N PRO A 341 17.66 7.48 16.84
CA PRO A 341 17.94 6.11 17.31
C PRO A 341 17.61 5.90 18.80
N GLU A 342 17.71 6.94 19.64
CA GLU A 342 17.41 6.85 21.08
C GLU A 342 15.93 6.57 21.35
N GLN A 343 15.01 7.06 20.51
CA GLN A 343 13.57 6.88 20.63
C GLN A 343 13.09 5.51 20.09
N PHE A 344 13.95 4.79 19.37
CA PHE A 344 13.62 3.54 18.67
C PHE A 344 14.59 2.39 19.03
N THR A 345 15.19 2.41 20.24
CA THR A 345 16.14 1.37 20.69
C THR A 345 15.52 -0.01 20.82
N ASP A 346 14.21 -0.06 21.05
CA ASP A 346 13.39 -1.27 21.19
C ASP A 346 12.95 -1.86 19.84
N ILE A 347 13.21 -1.18 18.74
CA ILE A 347 12.73 -1.62 17.42
C ILE A 347 13.80 -2.47 16.71
N ASP A 348 13.48 -3.72 16.45
CA ASP A 348 14.17 -4.56 15.45
C ASP A 348 13.44 -4.46 14.11
N MET A 349 14.16 -4.08 13.05
CA MET A 349 13.53 -3.85 11.75
C MET A 349 13.09 -5.14 11.04
N THR A 350 13.72 -6.27 11.33
CA THR A 350 13.30 -7.58 10.78
C THR A 350 11.99 -8.02 11.44
N GLU A 351 11.89 -7.89 12.76
CA GLU A 351 10.66 -8.17 13.50
C GLU A 351 9.54 -7.22 13.08
N LYS A 352 9.83 -5.91 12.96
CA LYS A 352 8.86 -4.89 12.52
C LYS A 352 8.36 -5.14 11.10
N LEU A 353 9.23 -5.48 10.15
CA LEU A 353 8.82 -5.82 8.79
C LEU A 353 8.00 -7.11 8.74
N ASN A 354 8.31 -8.12 9.58
CA ASN A 354 7.50 -9.33 9.72
C ASN A 354 6.11 -9.03 10.30
N GLU A 355 6.04 -8.16 11.31
CA GLU A 355 4.76 -7.69 11.88
C GLU A 355 3.90 -7.01 10.81
N ILE A 356 4.49 -6.06 10.08
CA ILE A 356 3.78 -5.28 9.05
C ILE A 356 3.34 -6.21 7.90
N THR A 357 4.23 -7.04 7.34
CA THR A 357 3.85 -7.96 6.26
C THR A 357 2.84 -9.01 6.74
N GLY A 358 2.92 -9.42 8.00
CA GLY A 358 1.91 -10.27 8.65
C GLY A 358 0.54 -9.59 8.72
N ALA A 359 0.48 -8.32 9.09
CA ALA A 359 -0.75 -7.55 9.14
C ALA A 359 -1.38 -7.34 7.74
N PHE A 360 -0.58 -7.06 6.72
CA PHE A 360 -1.07 -6.82 5.36
C PHE A 360 -1.41 -8.11 4.61
N LEU A 361 -0.59 -9.16 4.72
CA LEU A 361 -0.62 -10.34 3.86
C LEU A 361 -0.80 -11.67 4.61
N GLY A 362 -0.94 -11.62 5.93
CA GLY A 362 -1.10 -12.82 6.77
C GLY A 362 0.19 -13.61 6.99
N LYS A 363 1.35 -13.12 6.51
CA LYS A 363 2.64 -13.82 6.64
C LYS A 363 3.81 -12.83 6.80
N GLY A 364 4.64 -13.04 7.81
CA GLY A 364 5.92 -12.34 7.95
C GLY A 364 6.93 -12.89 6.93
N ILE A 365 7.54 -12.01 6.12
CA ILE A 365 8.46 -12.39 5.03
C ILE A 365 9.71 -11.49 4.95
N ALA A 366 10.13 -10.90 6.05
CA ALA A 366 11.26 -9.97 6.05
C ALA A 366 12.54 -10.59 5.47
N GLU A 367 12.89 -11.80 5.90
CA GLU A 367 14.07 -12.50 5.44
C GLU A 367 14.02 -12.81 3.93
N GLU A 368 12.86 -13.18 3.42
CA GLU A 368 12.64 -13.40 1.99
C GLU A 368 12.83 -12.10 1.19
N ILE A 369 12.30 -10.99 1.70
CA ILE A 369 12.48 -9.65 1.11
C ILE A 369 13.98 -9.28 1.09
N TYR A 370 14.69 -9.48 2.18
CA TYR A 370 16.12 -9.12 2.27
C TYR A 370 17.01 -9.94 1.32
N ARG A 371 16.61 -11.19 1.02
CA ARG A 371 17.32 -12.06 0.05
C ARG A 371 17.05 -11.69 -1.41
N MET A 372 16.07 -10.85 -1.71
CA MET A 372 15.86 -10.41 -3.08
C MET A 372 17.09 -9.65 -3.61
N PRO A 373 17.54 -9.93 -4.85
CA PRO A 373 18.79 -9.37 -5.39
C PRO A 373 18.88 -7.85 -5.31
N ASN A 374 17.76 -7.18 -5.48
CA ASN A 374 17.69 -5.72 -5.49
C ASN A 374 17.24 -5.13 -4.14
N SER A 375 17.20 -5.93 -3.08
CA SER A 375 17.07 -5.47 -1.70
C SER A 375 18.44 -5.19 -1.06
N PHE A 376 19.52 -5.62 -1.68
CA PHE A 376 20.91 -5.38 -1.21
C PHE A 376 21.12 -5.74 0.27
N GLY A 377 20.44 -6.76 0.77
CA GLY A 377 20.52 -7.21 2.17
C GLY A 377 19.53 -6.54 3.13
N GLY A 378 18.68 -5.62 2.63
CA GLY A 378 17.63 -5.02 3.43
C GLY A 378 18.04 -3.72 4.13
N TYR A 379 17.29 -3.36 5.17
CA TYR A 379 17.53 -2.16 5.97
C TYR A 379 18.89 -2.18 6.64
N GLN A 380 19.74 -1.22 6.35
CA GLN A 380 21.11 -1.16 6.89
C GLN A 380 21.72 0.23 6.83
N GLN A 381 22.68 0.49 7.70
CA GLN A 381 23.66 1.54 7.48
C GLN A 381 24.68 1.02 6.47
N ILE A 382 24.99 1.78 5.44
CA ILE A 382 25.94 1.36 4.41
C ILE A 382 27.36 1.81 4.77
N ASP A 383 28.33 0.99 4.37
CA ASP A 383 29.73 1.40 4.37
C ASP A 383 30.01 2.22 3.11
N THR A 384 30.17 3.55 3.26
CA THR A 384 30.37 4.47 2.15
C THR A 384 31.65 4.20 1.35
N ALA A 385 32.63 3.50 1.93
CA ALA A 385 33.88 3.17 1.23
C ALA A 385 33.73 1.98 0.27
N THR A 386 32.76 1.09 0.50
CA THR A 386 32.68 -0.19 -0.22
C THR A 386 31.36 -0.46 -0.91
N PHE A 387 30.27 0.21 -0.53
CA PHE A 387 28.93 -0.14 -1.00
C PHE A 387 28.74 -0.01 -2.52
N PHE A 388 29.34 1.01 -3.15
CA PHE A 388 29.27 1.24 -4.60
C PHE A 388 30.51 0.78 -5.36
N SER A 389 31.58 0.37 -4.67
CA SER A 389 32.82 -0.12 -5.28
C SER A 389 32.70 -1.51 -5.92
#